data_910c922b1b8c90460562e0fa1d664e2e
#
_entry.id   910c922b1b8c90460562e0fa1d664e2e
#
_cell.length_a   1.000
_cell.length_b   1.000
_cell.length_c   1.000
_cell.angle_alpha   90.00
_cell.angle_beta   90.00
_cell.angle_gamma   90.00
#
_symmetry.space_group_name_H-M   'P 1'
#
loop_
_entity.id
_entity.type
_entity.pdbx_description
1 polymer ?
#
loop_
_entity_poly.entity_id
_entity_poly.type
_entity_poly.pdbx_seq_one_letter_code
_entity_poly.pdbx_strand_id
1 'polypeptide(L)'
;MNASISHRQRLYGLTADTHFLNLLNQPQPQGTVEQVFNKAINFSIDNVLYTLLCSQLDNAPNSCRLINKDFSLFDIKEGETINLSNKEILIGSHYLISFSLCKEWRQPVINFNDNELKRSNYLLYIEEQISNLDLILTENSLFKYQGDNFFYLSMTEQLVQLRSELIESIIKKNKKNIIYVIRQFVGLGIGLTPSGDDYLVGLMAFLLLIGHPAATFYPEFYQGITQSLSQTTPISAITLEKALNREYRENMQQLIQSLVDAKETNIYPQFLQILNIGSSSGSDMLFGLRDALYITHYFGENYVD
;
A
#
# COMPACT_ATOMS: atom_id res chain seq x y z
N MET A 1 -50.19 11.92 7.16
CA MET A 1 -48.93 11.13 7.06
C MET A 1 -47.79 12.13 7.00
N ASN A 2 -47.12 12.38 8.14
CA ASN A 2 -45.97 13.25 8.20
C ASN A 2 -44.78 12.45 7.69
N ALA A 3 -44.33 12.70 6.46
CA ALA A 3 -43.03 12.26 6.01
C ALA A 3 -41.99 12.97 6.89
N SER A 4 -41.37 12.23 7.79
CA SER A 4 -40.18 12.69 8.51
C SER A 4 -39.13 13.02 7.46
N ILE A 5 -38.86 14.29 7.27
CA ILE A 5 -37.66 14.74 6.52
C ILE A 5 -36.49 14.22 7.33
N SER A 6 -35.97 13.07 6.95
CA SER A 6 -34.71 12.59 7.53
C SER A 6 -33.62 13.63 7.21
N HIS A 7 -33.16 14.33 8.23
CA HIS A 7 -32.06 15.29 8.05
C HIS A 7 -30.83 14.51 7.59
N ARG A 8 -30.55 14.55 6.29
CA ARG A 8 -29.31 13.99 5.73
C ARG A 8 -28.14 14.82 6.21
N GLN A 9 -27.20 14.18 6.84
CA GLN A 9 -25.91 14.81 7.19
C GLN A 9 -25.09 14.96 5.91
N ARG A 10 -24.65 16.18 5.61
CA ARG A 10 -23.81 16.46 4.42
C ARG A 10 -22.35 16.45 4.78
N LEU A 11 -21.57 15.68 4.02
CA LEU A 11 -20.12 15.56 4.11
C LEU A 11 -19.49 16.09 2.82
N TYR A 12 -18.18 16.38 2.85
CA TYR A 12 -17.51 16.98 1.71
C TYR A 12 -16.17 16.27 1.42
N GLY A 13 -15.95 15.93 0.13
CA GLY A 13 -14.68 15.45 -0.37
C GLY A 13 -13.64 16.58 -0.37
N LEU A 14 -12.44 16.28 0.13
CA LEU A 14 -11.29 17.18 0.17
C LEU A 14 -10.38 16.95 -1.04
N THR A 15 -9.89 15.72 -1.18
CA THR A 15 -9.03 15.27 -2.28
C THR A 15 -9.38 13.83 -2.67
N ALA A 16 -9.30 13.50 -3.94
CA ALA A 16 -9.52 12.13 -4.41
C ALA A 16 -8.56 11.79 -5.56
N ASP A 17 -8.23 10.53 -5.69
CA ASP A 17 -7.42 10.07 -6.81
C ASP A 17 -8.24 10.03 -8.12
N THR A 18 -7.55 9.91 -9.24
CA THR A 18 -8.16 9.90 -10.57
C THR A 18 -9.17 8.75 -10.73
N HIS A 19 -8.89 7.55 -10.18
CA HIS A 19 -9.79 6.40 -10.30
C HIS A 19 -11.09 6.63 -9.53
N PHE A 20 -11.01 7.21 -8.33
CA PHE A 20 -12.19 7.58 -7.55
C PHE A 20 -13.02 8.66 -8.25
N LEU A 21 -12.37 9.67 -8.83
CA LEU A 21 -13.09 10.72 -9.58
C LEU A 21 -13.76 10.17 -10.84
N ASN A 22 -13.15 9.20 -11.52
CA ASN A 22 -13.74 8.53 -12.67
C ASN A 22 -14.98 7.72 -12.29
N LEU A 23 -15.01 7.10 -11.09
CA LEU A 23 -16.18 6.44 -10.56
C LEU A 23 -17.39 7.39 -10.50
N LEU A 24 -17.17 8.66 -10.08
CA LEU A 24 -18.25 9.65 -9.95
C LEU A 24 -18.88 10.07 -11.29
N ASN A 25 -18.27 9.73 -12.41
CA ASN A 25 -18.76 10.03 -13.76
C ASN A 25 -19.55 8.85 -14.38
N GLN A 26 -19.64 7.72 -13.69
CA GLN A 26 -20.41 6.57 -14.15
C GLN A 26 -21.93 6.80 -13.96
N PRO A 27 -22.80 6.24 -14.83
CA PRO A 27 -24.22 6.39 -14.73
C PRO A 27 -24.77 5.57 -13.53
N GLN A 28 -25.12 6.27 -12.44
CA GLN A 28 -25.83 5.75 -11.27
C GLN A 28 -25.37 4.35 -10.77
N PRO A 29 -24.08 4.11 -10.53
CA PRO A 29 -23.63 2.85 -9.99
C PRO A 29 -24.12 2.70 -8.55
N GLN A 30 -24.42 1.45 -8.18
CA GLN A 30 -24.79 1.07 -6.81
C GLN A 30 -23.70 0.19 -6.23
N GLY A 31 -23.50 0.32 -4.94
CA GLY A 31 -22.51 -0.46 -4.21
C GLY A 31 -22.92 -0.74 -2.78
N THR A 32 -21.99 -1.26 -2.02
CA THR A 32 -22.21 -1.69 -0.63
C THR A 32 -21.03 -1.30 0.23
N VAL A 33 -21.31 -0.85 1.45
CA VAL A 33 -20.29 -0.65 2.49
C VAL A 33 -19.74 -2.01 2.91
N GLU A 34 -18.44 -2.20 2.79
CA GLU A 34 -17.76 -3.45 3.10
C GLU A 34 -17.19 -3.47 4.52
N GLN A 35 -16.51 -2.39 4.93
CA GLN A 35 -15.95 -2.27 6.28
C GLN A 35 -15.97 -0.83 6.75
N VAL A 36 -16.16 -0.66 8.05
CA VAL A 36 -16.18 0.64 8.71
C VAL A 36 -15.13 0.69 9.82
N PHE A 37 -14.23 1.65 9.70
CA PHE A 37 -13.19 1.94 10.70
C PHE A 37 -13.31 3.40 11.17
N ASN A 38 -12.66 3.73 12.27
CA ASN A 38 -12.66 5.11 12.78
C ASN A 38 -12.08 6.13 11.78
N LYS A 39 -11.19 5.72 10.90
CA LYS A 39 -10.46 6.60 9.96
C LYS A 39 -10.70 6.30 8.49
N ALA A 40 -11.36 5.19 8.18
CA ALA A 40 -11.61 4.74 6.81
C ALA A 40 -12.95 4.01 6.70
N ILE A 41 -13.61 4.14 5.55
CA ILE A 41 -14.79 3.37 5.19
C ILE A 41 -14.54 2.78 3.81
N ASN A 42 -14.51 1.46 3.74
CA ASN A 42 -14.36 0.72 2.50
C ASN A 42 -15.72 0.37 1.93
N PHE A 43 -15.89 0.56 0.64
CA PHE A 43 -17.11 0.18 -0.07
C PHE A 43 -16.76 -0.39 -1.46
N SER A 44 -17.60 -1.25 -1.97
CA SER A 44 -17.45 -1.84 -3.30
C SER A 44 -18.49 -1.31 -4.27
N ILE A 45 -18.08 -1.11 -5.52
CA ILE A 45 -18.95 -0.85 -6.66
C ILE A 45 -18.43 -1.69 -7.83
N ASP A 46 -19.29 -2.49 -8.45
CA ASP A 46 -18.93 -3.39 -9.56
C ASP A 46 -17.70 -4.29 -9.22
N ASN A 47 -17.64 -4.80 -7.99
CA ASN A 47 -16.53 -5.58 -7.43
C ASN A 47 -15.19 -4.85 -7.33
N VAL A 48 -15.15 -3.54 -7.50
CA VAL A 48 -13.96 -2.72 -7.26
C VAL A 48 -14.10 -2.05 -5.89
N LEU A 49 -13.05 -2.18 -5.08
CA LEU A 49 -13.00 -1.57 -3.74
C LEU A 49 -12.53 -0.13 -3.83
N TYR A 50 -13.26 0.75 -3.14
CA TYR A 50 -12.94 2.16 -2.95
C TYR A 50 -12.94 2.50 -1.46
N THR A 51 -12.24 3.56 -1.09
CA THR A 51 -12.11 3.97 0.31
C THR A 51 -12.40 5.45 0.51
N LEU A 52 -13.26 5.76 1.48
CA LEU A 52 -13.37 7.10 2.05
C LEU A 52 -12.38 7.18 3.22
N LEU A 53 -11.52 8.18 3.19
CA LEU A 53 -10.49 8.42 4.21
C LEU A 53 -10.83 9.67 5.00
N CYS A 54 -10.53 9.69 6.29
CA CYS A 54 -10.60 10.92 7.07
C CYS A 54 -9.45 11.88 6.70
N SER A 55 -9.59 13.17 7.07
CA SER A 55 -8.59 14.20 6.73
C SER A 55 -7.22 14.00 7.40
N GLN A 56 -7.13 13.16 8.42
CA GLN A 56 -5.87 12.85 9.12
C GLN A 56 -4.98 11.85 8.36
N LEU A 57 -5.55 11.10 7.42
CA LEU A 57 -4.81 10.16 6.58
C LEU A 57 -4.31 10.86 5.32
N ASP A 58 -3.25 10.33 4.71
CA ASP A 58 -2.71 10.74 3.43
C ASP A 58 -3.59 10.23 2.26
N ASN A 59 -3.36 10.77 1.06
CA ASN A 59 -4.02 10.28 -0.14
C ASN A 59 -3.57 8.84 -0.47
N ALA A 60 -4.48 8.08 -1.09
CA ALA A 60 -4.21 6.71 -1.50
C ALA A 60 -4.94 6.39 -2.82
N PRO A 61 -4.50 5.35 -3.57
CA PRO A 61 -5.21 4.88 -4.75
C PRO A 61 -6.66 4.47 -4.44
N ASN A 62 -7.57 4.64 -5.39
CA ASN A 62 -9.00 4.34 -5.26
C ASN A 62 -9.66 4.99 -4.03
N SER A 63 -9.19 6.17 -3.62
CA SER A 63 -9.69 6.78 -2.40
C SER A 63 -10.09 8.24 -2.54
N CYS A 64 -10.96 8.68 -1.62
CA CYS A 64 -11.28 10.08 -1.40
C CYS A 64 -11.10 10.42 0.09
N ARG A 65 -10.36 11.48 0.36
CA ARG A 65 -10.29 12.07 1.71
C ARG A 65 -11.44 13.03 1.91
N LEU A 66 -12.12 12.86 3.04
CA LEU A 66 -13.18 13.77 3.49
C LEU A 66 -12.61 14.82 4.46
N ILE A 67 -13.31 15.93 4.62
CA ILE A 67 -12.92 17.00 5.55
C ILE A 67 -12.96 16.54 7.02
N ASN A 68 -13.67 15.48 7.32
CA ASN A 68 -13.87 14.96 8.67
C ASN A 68 -12.59 14.38 9.24
N LYS A 69 -12.32 14.62 10.52
CA LYS A 69 -11.12 14.12 11.21
C LYS A 69 -11.17 12.62 11.49
N ASP A 70 -12.37 12.08 11.73
CA ASP A 70 -12.64 10.65 11.94
C ASP A 70 -14.10 10.36 11.63
N PHE A 71 -14.45 9.08 11.68
CA PHE A 71 -15.81 8.56 11.42
C PHE A 71 -16.46 7.93 12.65
N SER A 72 -15.88 8.08 13.84
CA SER A 72 -16.34 7.44 15.07
C SER A 72 -17.76 7.85 15.50
N LEU A 73 -18.22 9.02 15.07
CA LEU A 73 -19.55 9.55 15.37
C LEU A 73 -20.60 9.20 14.30
N PHE A 74 -20.21 8.51 13.23
CA PHE A 74 -21.12 8.15 12.14
C PHE A 74 -21.72 6.77 12.38
N ASP A 75 -23.04 6.68 12.33
CA ASP A 75 -23.76 5.41 12.38
C ASP A 75 -23.88 4.80 10.97
N ILE A 76 -22.70 4.50 10.37
CA ILE A 76 -22.59 3.80 9.11
C ILE A 76 -22.28 2.35 9.41
N LYS A 77 -22.96 1.41 8.74
CA LYS A 77 -22.83 -0.03 8.97
C LYS A 77 -22.42 -0.76 7.69
N GLU A 78 -21.71 -1.85 7.90
CA GLU A 78 -21.43 -2.83 6.84
C GLU A 78 -22.75 -3.33 6.25
N GLY A 79 -22.79 -3.50 4.93
CA GLY A 79 -23.97 -3.88 4.18
C GLY A 79 -24.90 -2.72 3.79
N GLU A 80 -24.66 -1.48 4.25
CA GLU A 80 -25.42 -0.34 3.78
C GLU A 80 -25.20 -0.06 2.30
N THR A 81 -26.27 0.38 1.62
CA THR A 81 -26.21 0.69 0.20
C THR A 81 -25.45 1.99 -0.07
N ILE A 82 -24.66 1.98 -1.13
CA ILE A 82 -24.00 3.14 -1.71
C ILE A 82 -24.71 3.48 -3.02
N ASN A 83 -25.19 4.72 -3.15
CA ASN A 83 -25.79 5.19 -4.39
C ASN A 83 -25.03 6.44 -4.87
N LEU A 84 -24.59 6.41 -6.12
CA LEU A 84 -23.92 7.55 -6.75
C LEU A 84 -24.87 8.26 -7.69
N SER A 85 -24.90 9.59 -7.60
CA SER A 85 -25.61 10.45 -8.56
C SER A 85 -25.05 11.86 -8.53
N ASN A 86 -24.93 12.51 -9.68
CA ASN A 86 -24.55 13.92 -9.81
C ASN A 86 -23.31 14.35 -9.00
N LYS A 87 -22.26 13.52 -9.00
CA LYS A 87 -21.05 13.75 -8.19
C LYS A 87 -21.31 13.78 -6.68
N GLU A 88 -22.29 13.06 -6.23
CA GLU A 88 -22.57 12.83 -4.82
C GLU A 88 -22.68 11.33 -4.54
N ILE A 89 -22.27 10.92 -3.35
CA ILE A 89 -22.47 9.56 -2.82
C ILE A 89 -23.47 9.65 -1.67
N LEU A 90 -24.53 8.86 -1.75
CA LEU A 90 -25.44 8.61 -0.65
C LEU A 90 -25.11 7.28 0.01
N ILE A 91 -24.78 7.29 1.30
CA ILE A 91 -24.60 6.09 2.12
C ILE A 91 -25.87 5.86 2.93
N GLY A 92 -26.49 4.70 2.73
CA GLY A 92 -27.77 4.38 3.33
C GLY A 92 -28.81 5.45 3.00
N SER A 93 -29.49 6.02 4.04
CA SER A 93 -30.46 7.12 3.88
C SER A 93 -29.97 8.43 4.52
N HIS A 94 -28.87 8.43 5.22
CA HIS A 94 -28.51 9.49 6.18
C HIS A 94 -27.28 10.33 5.78
N TYR A 95 -26.33 9.80 5.04
CA TYR A 95 -25.09 10.51 4.74
C TYR A 95 -24.95 10.81 3.26
N LEU A 96 -24.90 12.10 2.92
CA LEU A 96 -24.72 12.58 1.57
C LEU A 96 -23.35 13.23 1.44
N ILE A 97 -22.48 12.66 0.62
CA ILE A 97 -21.10 13.16 0.40
C ILE A 97 -21.06 13.90 -0.92
N SER A 98 -20.71 15.18 -0.90
CA SER A 98 -20.56 16.01 -2.08
C SER A 98 -19.10 16.13 -2.49
N PHE A 99 -18.81 15.95 -3.77
CA PHE A 99 -17.48 16.08 -4.36
C PHE A 99 -17.33 17.31 -5.24
N SER A 100 -18.27 18.26 -5.16
CA SER A 100 -18.27 19.47 -6.01
C SER A 100 -17.02 20.33 -5.86
N LEU A 101 -16.38 20.31 -4.69
CA LEU A 101 -15.15 21.06 -4.36
C LEU A 101 -13.94 20.15 -4.16
N CYS A 102 -14.09 18.84 -4.41
CA CYS A 102 -13.02 17.86 -4.24
C CYS A 102 -11.91 18.11 -5.27
N LYS A 103 -10.67 18.21 -4.79
CA LYS A 103 -9.50 18.38 -5.67
C LYS A 103 -8.97 17.02 -6.11
N GLU A 104 -8.52 16.94 -7.35
CA GLU A 104 -7.83 15.75 -7.83
C GLU A 104 -6.44 15.66 -7.20
N TRP A 105 -6.11 14.48 -6.66
CA TRP A 105 -4.75 14.11 -6.29
C TRP A 105 -4.21 13.15 -7.34
N ARG A 106 -3.05 13.47 -7.88
CA ARG A 106 -2.35 12.65 -8.86
C ARG A 106 -1.03 12.19 -8.31
N GLN A 107 -0.76 10.93 -8.52
CA GLN A 107 0.51 10.34 -8.13
C GLN A 107 1.63 10.82 -9.06
N PRO A 108 2.78 11.24 -8.53
CA PRO A 108 3.94 11.52 -9.35
C PRO A 108 4.48 10.22 -9.97
N VAL A 109 5.03 10.31 -11.17
CA VAL A 109 5.80 9.22 -11.78
C VAL A 109 7.23 9.31 -11.27
N ILE A 110 7.67 8.29 -10.53
CA ILE A 110 9.03 8.21 -9.97
C ILE A 110 9.85 7.27 -10.87
N ASN A 111 10.95 7.78 -11.41
CA ASN A 111 11.90 7.01 -12.21
C ASN A 111 13.22 6.87 -11.44
N PHE A 112 13.79 5.69 -11.50
CA PHE A 112 15.12 5.42 -10.97
C PHE A 112 16.15 5.64 -12.08
N ASN A 113 17.27 6.32 -11.75
CA ASN A 113 18.39 6.44 -12.65
C ASN A 113 19.45 5.40 -12.28
N ASP A 114 19.63 4.38 -13.10
CA ASP A 114 20.57 3.30 -12.88
C ASP A 114 22.04 3.77 -12.78
N ASN A 115 22.38 4.93 -13.35
CA ASN A 115 23.69 5.54 -13.17
C ASN A 115 23.99 5.93 -11.70
N GLU A 116 22.98 6.07 -10.86
CA GLU A 116 23.19 6.29 -9.42
C GLU A 116 23.90 5.10 -8.78
N LEU A 117 23.68 3.88 -9.27
CA LEU A 117 24.35 2.67 -8.77
C LEU A 117 25.87 2.67 -9.00
N LYS A 118 26.37 3.50 -9.92
CA LYS A 118 27.82 3.70 -10.17
C LYS A 118 28.44 4.71 -9.21
N ARG A 119 27.63 5.39 -8.39
CA ARG A 119 28.08 6.48 -7.50
C ARG A 119 28.27 5.98 -6.08
N SER A 120 29.50 5.94 -5.61
CA SER A 120 29.83 5.52 -4.24
C SER A 120 29.03 6.29 -3.18
N ASN A 121 28.78 7.57 -3.36
CA ASN A 121 27.99 8.38 -2.41
C ASN A 121 26.54 7.91 -2.33
N TYR A 122 25.95 7.45 -3.44
CA TYR A 122 24.59 6.92 -3.44
C TYR A 122 24.54 5.57 -2.70
N LEU A 123 25.52 4.69 -2.96
CA LEU A 123 25.58 3.40 -2.27
C LEU A 123 25.78 3.58 -0.75
N LEU A 124 26.64 4.48 -0.32
CA LEU A 124 26.82 4.81 1.09
C LEU A 124 25.51 5.37 1.71
N TYR A 125 24.78 6.21 0.98
CA TYR A 125 23.49 6.70 1.42
C TYR A 125 22.47 5.54 1.59
N ILE A 126 22.40 4.63 0.63
CA ILE A 126 21.50 3.45 0.73
C ILE A 126 21.88 2.59 1.93
N GLU A 127 23.16 2.33 2.17
CA GLU A 127 23.67 1.56 3.33
C GLU A 127 23.25 2.23 4.66
N GLU A 128 23.35 3.55 4.74
CA GLU A 128 22.87 4.32 5.89
C GLU A 128 21.35 4.14 6.10
N GLN A 129 20.55 4.17 5.02
CA GLN A 129 19.11 3.99 5.14
C GLN A 129 18.73 2.55 5.53
N ILE A 130 19.45 1.55 5.07
CA ILE A 130 19.30 0.16 5.55
C ILE A 130 19.54 0.09 7.06
N SER A 131 20.64 0.71 7.54
CA SER A 131 20.98 0.74 8.96
C SER A 131 19.91 1.46 9.79
N ASN A 132 19.38 2.58 9.30
CA ASN A 132 18.27 3.32 9.93
C ASN A 132 17.01 2.46 10.03
N LEU A 133 16.66 1.70 8.98
CA LEU A 133 15.52 0.78 8.99
C LEU A 133 15.74 -0.37 9.98
N ASP A 134 16.92 -0.95 10.03
CA ASP A 134 17.24 -2.03 10.97
C ASP A 134 17.08 -1.62 12.45
N LEU A 135 17.27 -0.32 12.76
CA LEU A 135 17.07 0.25 14.10
C LEU A 135 15.59 0.43 14.46
N ILE A 136 14.73 0.77 13.48
CA ILE A 136 13.32 1.08 13.75
C ILE A 136 12.39 -0.09 13.56
N LEU A 137 12.80 -1.12 12.80
CA LEU A 137 12.00 -2.32 12.57
C LEU A 137 11.90 -3.12 13.87
N THR A 138 10.74 -3.06 14.48
CA THR A 138 10.44 -3.59 15.79
C THR A 138 9.78 -4.96 15.76
N GLU A 139 9.58 -5.54 16.94
CA GLU A 139 8.92 -6.83 17.18
C GLU A 139 7.40 -6.83 16.88
N ASN A 140 6.81 -5.68 16.53
CA ASN A 140 5.39 -5.57 16.17
C ASN A 140 5.04 -6.22 14.82
N SER A 141 6.03 -6.72 14.09
CA SER A 141 5.86 -7.44 12.84
C SER A 141 6.04 -8.94 13.05
N LEU A 142 5.29 -9.76 12.29
CA LEU A 142 5.51 -11.20 12.26
C LEU A 142 6.92 -11.58 11.75
N PHE A 143 7.63 -10.70 11.04
CA PHE A 143 9.03 -10.93 10.65
C PHE A 143 10.01 -10.94 11.83
N LYS A 144 9.64 -10.42 12.99
CA LYS A 144 10.45 -10.37 14.22
C LYS A 144 9.69 -10.85 15.46
N TYR A 145 8.59 -11.59 15.31
CA TYR A 145 7.83 -12.07 16.45
C TYR A 145 8.64 -13.00 17.33
N GLN A 146 8.65 -12.74 18.67
CA GLN A 146 9.40 -13.49 19.67
C GLN A 146 8.51 -13.95 20.84
N GLY A 147 7.18 -13.88 20.68
CA GLY A 147 6.23 -14.33 21.72
C GLY A 147 6.05 -15.85 21.74
N ASP A 148 5.17 -16.33 22.64
CA ASP A 148 4.97 -17.76 22.90
C ASP A 148 3.90 -18.42 22.04
N ASN A 149 3.28 -17.69 21.10
CA ASN A 149 2.24 -18.24 20.25
C ASN A 149 2.86 -19.08 19.12
N PHE A 150 2.67 -20.39 19.20
CA PHE A 150 3.20 -21.36 18.24
C PHE A 150 2.79 -21.08 16.78
N PHE A 151 1.56 -20.62 16.59
CA PHE A 151 1.05 -20.30 15.26
C PHE A 151 1.79 -19.08 14.65
N TYR A 152 2.04 -18.06 15.46
CA TYR A 152 2.79 -16.89 15.01
C TYR A 152 4.27 -17.20 14.81
N LEU A 153 4.86 -18.04 15.67
CA LEU A 153 6.25 -18.50 15.48
C LEU A 153 6.43 -19.25 14.16
N SER A 154 5.51 -20.18 13.84
CA SER A 154 5.55 -20.90 12.58
C SER A 154 5.41 -19.98 11.36
N MET A 155 4.54 -18.96 11.42
CA MET A 155 4.43 -17.95 10.36
C MET A 155 5.71 -17.12 10.24
N THR A 156 6.31 -16.74 11.37
CA THR A 156 7.58 -16.01 11.40
C THR A 156 8.69 -16.79 10.71
N GLU A 157 8.85 -18.06 11.05
CA GLU A 157 9.84 -18.94 10.41
C GLU A 157 9.63 -19.00 8.89
N GLN A 158 8.39 -19.19 8.45
CA GLN A 158 8.04 -19.24 7.03
C GLN A 158 8.30 -17.90 6.33
N LEU A 159 7.88 -16.78 6.92
CA LEU A 159 8.12 -15.44 6.37
C LEU A 159 9.61 -15.13 6.23
N VAL A 160 10.42 -15.45 7.24
CA VAL A 160 11.87 -15.23 7.24
C VAL A 160 12.56 -16.12 6.20
N GLN A 161 12.14 -17.37 6.08
CA GLN A 161 12.66 -18.27 5.05
C GLN A 161 12.35 -17.75 3.63
N LEU A 162 11.08 -17.45 3.35
CA LEU A 162 10.65 -16.96 2.03
C LEU A 162 11.33 -15.63 1.67
N ARG A 163 11.53 -14.75 2.66
CA ARG A 163 12.28 -13.50 2.49
C ARG A 163 13.70 -13.77 2.00
N SER A 164 14.42 -14.68 2.65
CA SER A 164 15.77 -15.05 2.26
C SER A 164 15.81 -15.69 0.87
N GLU A 165 14.86 -16.57 0.56
CA GLU A 165 14.75 -17.23 -0.74
C GLU A 165 14.42 -16.23 -1.86
N LEU A 166 13.57 -15.22 -1.61
CA LEU A 166 13.21 -14.21 -2.60
C LEU A 166 14.42 -13.33 -2.94
N ILE A 167 15.12 -12.83 -1.92
CA ILE A 167 16.34 -12.03 -2.09
C ILE A 167 17.38 -12.81 -2.90
N GLU A 168 17.65 -14.05 -2.52
CA GLU A 168 18.61 -14.91 -3.22
C GLU A 168 18.20 -15.17 -4.67
N SER A 169 16.90 -15.39 -4.91
CA SER A 169 16.37 -15.64 -6.25
C SER A 169 16.49 -14.43 -7.17
N ILE A 170 16.27 -13.23 -6.63
CA ILE A 170 16.45 -11.97 -7.38
C ILE A 170 17.93 -11.76 -7.70
N ILE A 171 18.83 -11.92 -6.72
CA ILE A 171 20.29 -11.80 -6.90
C ILE A 171 20.80 -12.80 -7.92
N LYS A 172 20.38 -14.06 -7.84
CA LYS A 172 20.77 -15.13 -8.78
C LYS A 172 20.00 -15.10 -10.10
N LYS A 173 19.06 -14.17 -10.27
CA LYS A 173 18.19 -14.02 -11.46
C LYS A 173 17.40 -15.30 -11.76
N ASN A 174 17.00 -16.04 -10.72
CA ASN A 174 16.21 -17.27 -10.86
C ASN A 174 14.73 -16.97 -11.00
N LYS A 175 14.29 -16.65 -12.22
CA LYS A 175 12.92 -16.24 -12.56
C LYS A 175 11.85 -17.21 -12.08
N LYS A 176 12.05 -18.53 -12.25
CA LYS A 176 11.08 -19.55 -11.82
C LYS A 176 10.88 -19.55 -10.31
N ASN A 177 11.97 -19.41 -9.57
CA ASN A 177 11.90 -19.40 -8.12
C ASN A 177 11.30 -18.08 -7.59
N ILE A 178 11.54 -16.94 -8.25
CA ILE A 178 10.87 -15.66 -7.93
C ILE A 178 9.36 -15.85 -7.95
N ILE A 179 8.79 -16.40 -9.05
CA ILE A 179 7.35 -16.65 -9.16
C ILE A 179 6.86 -17.57 -8.04
N TYR A 180 7.59 -18.67 -7.80
CA TYR A 180 7.22 -19.64 -6.78
C TYR A 180 7.17 -19.00 -5.39
N VAL A 181 8.20 -18.28 -4.99
CA VAL A 181 8.31 -17.66 -3.66
C VAL A 181 7.25 -16.58 -3.47
N ILE A 182 7.02 -15.72 -4.47
CA ILE A 182 5.97 -14.71 -4.41
C ILE A 182 4.60 -15.35 -4.16
N ARG A 183 4.29 -16.46 -4.83
CA ARG A 183 3.03 -17.19 -4.61
C ARG A 183 2.87 -17.73 -3.19
N GLN A 184 3.98 -18.05 -2.51
CA GLN A 184 3.95 -18.48 -1.10
C GLN A 184 3.81 -17.30 -0.14
N PHE A 185 4.24 -16.11 -0.54
CA PHE A 185 4.07 -14.88 0.26
C PHE A 185 2.62 -14.41 0.29
N VAL A 186 1.93 -14.46 -0.87
CA VAL A 186 0.58 -13.90 -0.99
C VAL A 186 -0.38 -14.61 -0.04
N GLY A 187 -0.99 -13.80 0.86
CA GLY A 187 -1.91 -14.27 1.89
C GLY A 187 -1.24 -14.83 3.15
N LEU A 188 0.11 -14.88 3.22
CA LEU A 188 0.82 -15.37 4.40
C LEU A 188 0.85 -14.31 5.49
N GLY A 189 0.22 -14.58 6.61
CA GLY A 189 0.12 -13.68 7.74
C GLY A 189 -1.28 -13.65 8.35
N ILE A 190 -1.58 -12.62 9.10
CA ILE A 190 -2.86 -12.45 9.80
C ILE A 190 -3.50 -11.09 9.49
N GLY A 191 -4.81 -11.00 9.73
CA GLY A 191 -5.56 -9.75 9.59
C GLY A 191 -6.03 -9.46 8.17
N LEU A 192 -6.42 -8.20 7.95
CA LEU A 192 -6.96 -7.73 6.67
C LEU A 192 -5.87 -7.51 5.60
N THR A 193 -4.65 -7.25 6.04
CA THR A 193 -3.45 -7.13 5.21
C THR A 193 -2.39 -8.07 5.77
N PRO A 194 -2.32 -9.33 5.27
CA PRO A 194 -1.31 -10.29 5.70
C PRO A 194 0.11 -9.76 5.54
N SER A 195 1.01 -10.11 6.48
CA SER A 195 2.38 -9.58 6.52
C SER A 195 3.18 -9.84 5.24
N GLY A 196 2.94 -10.98 4.59
CA GLY A 196 3.57 -11.31 3.30
C GLY A 196 3.18 -10.37 2.17
N ASP A 197 1.91 -9.94 2.16
CA ASP A 197 1.42 -9.00 1.15
C ASP A 197 1.99 -7.60 1.36
N ASP A 198 1.95 -7.11 2.60
CA ASP A 198 2.52 -5.81 2.95
C ASP A 198 4.03 -5.76 2.67
N TYR A 199 4.76 -6.86 2.95
CA TYR A 199 6.17 -7.01 2.57
C TYR A 199 6.36 -6.87 1.05
N LEU A 200 5.57 -7.58 0.24
CA LEU A 200 5.65 -7.49 -1.22
C LEU A 200 5.35 -6.08 -1.73
N VAL A 201 4.38 -5.38 -1.14
CA VAL A 201 4.08 -3.97 -1.47
C VAL A 201 5.30 -3.09 -1.22
N GLY A 202 5.93 -3.19 -0.06
CA GLY A 202 7.12 -2.43 0.27
C GLY A 202 8.32 -2.76 -0.61
N LEU A 203 8.54 -4.02 -0.92
CA LEU A 203 9.61 -4.49 -1.81
C LEU A 203 9.42 -3.93 -3.23
N MET A 204 8.22 -4.05 -3.79
CA MET A 204 7.89 -3.58 -5.14
C MET A 204 8.00 -2.06 -5.27
N ALA A 205 7.70 -1.32 -4.20
CA ALA A 205 7.70 0.14 -4.22
C ALA A 205 9.02 0.75 -4.67
N PHE A 206 10.13 0.07 -4.43
CA PHE A 206 11.46 0.52 -4.86
C PHE A 206 12.01 -0.33 -6.01
N LEU A 207 11.97 -1.66 -5.91
CA LEU A 207 12.58 -2.54 -6.94
C LEU A 207 11.93 -2.46 -8.32
N LEU A 208 10.62 -2.18 -8.38
CA LEU A 208 9.90 -2.12 -9.65
C LEU A 208 9.80 -0.70 -10.23
N LEU A 209 10.57 0.26 -9.70
CA LEU A 209 10.67 1.59 -10.30
C LEU A 209 11.17 1.50 -11.76
N ILE A 210 10.61 2.33 -12.63
CA ILE A 210 11.07 2.42 -14.02
C ILE A 210 12.54 2.85 -14.01
N GLY A 211 13.38 2.09 -14.71
CA GLY A 211 14.84 2.32 -14.75
C GLY A 211 15.64 1.59 -13.67
N HIS A 212 15.00 0.98 -12.66
CA HIS A 212 15.71 0.16 -11.71
C HIS A 212 16.10 -1.20 -12.34
N PRO A 213 17.33 -1.73 -12.10
CA PRO A 213 17.76 -3.01 -12.70
C PRO A 213 16.83 -4.19 -12.39
N ALA A 214 16.28 -4.25 -11.17
CA ALA A 214 15.34 -5.30 -10.79
C ALA A 214 13.96 -5.16 -11.43
N ALA A 215 13.63 -4.02 -12.06
CA ALA A 215 12.36 -3.87 -12.80
C ALA A 215 12.23 -4.86 -13.97
N THR A 216 13.33 -5.47 -14.39
CA THR A 216 13.33 -6.58 -15.37
C THR A 216 12.58 -7.81 -14.87
N PHE A 217 12.36 -7.95 -13.55
CA PHE A 217 11.58 -9.03 -12.93
C PHE A 217 10.09 -8.70 -12.79
N TYR A 218 9.63 -7.56 -13.32
CA TYR A 218 8.21 -7.20 -13.29
C TYR A 218 7.28 -8.33 -13.80
N PRO A 219 7.61 -9.06 -14.91
CA PRO A 219 6.75 -10.16 -15.36
C PRO A 219 6.60 -11.29 -14.33
N GLU A 220 7.67 -11.59 -13.59
CA GLU A 220 7.67 -12.62 -12.55
C GLU A 220 6.84 -12.20 -11.34
N PHE A 221 6.95 -10.94 -10.91
CA PHE A 221 6.10 -10.36 -9.86
C PHE A 221 4.64 -10.34 -10.30
N TYR A 222 4.35 -9.86 -11.50
CA TYR A 222 3.01 -9.83 -12.06
C TYR A 222 2.39 -11.24 -12.08
N GLN A 223 3.11 -12.23 -12.60
CA GLN A 223 2.62 -13.61 -12.68
C GLN A 223 2.42 -14.21 -11.29
N GLY A 224 3.38 -14.08 -10.38
CA GLY A 224 3.30 -14.64 -9.04
C GLY A 224 2.12 -14.08 -8.24
N ILE A 225 1.92 -12.77 -8.28
CA ILE A 225 0.84 -12.08 -7.58
C ILE A 225 -0.52 -12.41 -8.21
N THR A 226 -0.69 -12.22 -9.52
CA THR A 226 -2.00 -12.39 -10.17
C THR A 226 -2.54 -13.82 -10.09
N GLN A 227 -1.65 -14.82 -10.09
CA GLN A 227 -2.03 -16.22 -9.90
C GLN A 227 -2.43 -16.57 -8.46
N SER A 228 -2.19 -15.68 -7.50
CA SER A 228 -2.39 -15.95 -6.06
C SER A 228 -3.34 -14.97 -5.37
N LEU A 229 -3.92 -14.00 -6.08
CA LEU A 229 -4.82 -12.99 -5.48
C LEU A 229 -6.01 -13.60 -4.72
N SER A 230 -6.49 -14.77 -5.13
CA SER A 230 -7.57 -15.48 -4.42
C SER A 230 -7.15 -16.06 -3.06
N GLN A 231 -5.85 -16.05 -2.73
CA GLN A 231 -5.32 -16.55 -1.46
C GLN A 231 -5.24 -15.48 -0.37
N THR A 232 -5.54 -14.24 -0.72
CA THR A 232 -5.51 -13.13 0.21
C THR A 232 -6.87 -12.43 0.34
N THR A 233 -6.94 -11.42 1.19
CA THR A 233 -8.15 -10.63 1.41
C THR A 233 -8.42 -9.67 0.24
N PRO A 234 -9.68 -9.25 0.03
CA PRO A 234 -10.00 -8.27 -1.03
C PRO A 234 -9.22 -6.95 -0.91
N ILE A 235 -8.99 -6.46 0.33
CA ILE A 235 -8.20 -5.24 0.57
C ILE A 235 -6.75 -5.43 0.14
N SER A 236 -6.17 -6.55 0.53
CA SER A 236 -4.77 -6.84 0.22
C SER A 236 -4.58 -7.13 -1.27
N ALA A 237 -5.52 -7.84 -1.90
CA ALA A 237 -5.50 -8.09 -3.33
C ALA A 237 -5.43 -6.81 -4.15
N ILE A 238 -6.31 -5.82 -3.85
CA ILE A 238 -6.27 -4.55 -4.57
C ILE A 238 -5.00 -3.75 -4.28
N THR A 239 -4.48 -3.82 -3.05
CA THR A 239 -3.22 -3.15 -2.69
C THR A 239 -2.03 -3.72 -3.49
N LEU A 240 -1.97 -5.05 -3.64
CA LEU A 240 -0.97 -5.72 -4.48
C LEU A 240 -1.10 -5.37 -5.96
N GLU A 241 -2.33 -5.34 -6.49
CA GLU A 241 -2.59 -4.89 -7.87
C GLU A 241 -2.16 -3.44 -8.10
N LYS A 242 -2.45 -2.55 -7.14
CA LYS A 242 -2.00 -1.16 -7.19
C LYS A 242 -0.48 -1.05 -7.16
N ALA A 243 0.19 -1.83 -6.31
CA ALA A 243 1.65 -1.87 -6.25
C ALA A 243 2.29 -2.37 -7.57
N LEU A 244 1.70 -3.36 -8.25
CA LEU A 244 2.11 -3.77 -9.59
C LEU A 244 2.00 -2.63 -10.61
N ASN A 245 1.00 -1.76 -10.48
CA ASN A 245 0.83 -0.57 -11.32
C ASN A 245 1.69 0.62 -10.86
N ARG A 246 2.52 0.45 -9.83
CA ARG A 246 3.32 1.51 -9.18
C ARG A 246 2.46 2.60 -8.54
N GLU A 247 1.26 2.24 -8.12
CA GLU A 247 0.31 3.12 -7.46
C GLU A 247 0.38 2.89 -5.95
N TYR A 248 0.86 3.88 -5.22
CA TYR A 248 1.06 3.82 -3.77
C TYR A 248 0.40 5.01 -3.08
N ARG A 249 0.18 4.89 -1.78
CA ARG A 249 -0.26 6.02 -0.96
C ARG A 249 0.81 7.12 -0.92
N GLU A 250 0.37 8.35 -0.70
CA GLU A 250 1.20 9.56 -0.81
C GLU A 250 2.46 9.51 0.06
N ASN A 251 2.34 9.06 1.33
CA ASN A 251 3.50 8.95 2.22
C ASN A 251 4.57 7.96 1.69
N MET A 252 4.15 6.84 1.13
CA MET A 252 5.07 5.89 0.51
C MET A 252 5.75 6.50 -0.70
N GLN A 253 5.01 7.21 -1.55
CA GLN A 253 5.59 7.87 -2.72
C GLN A 253 6.60 8.95 -2.35
N GLN A 254 6.30 9.77 -1.32
CA GLN A 254 7.22 10.77 -0.81
C GLN A 254 8.51 10.13 -0.31
N LEU A 255 8.40 9.03 0.45
CA LEU A 255 9.56 8.27 0.93
C LEU A 255 10.39 7.72 -0.25
N ILE A 256 9.75 7.08 -1.23
CA ILE A 256 10.44 6.53 -2.42
C ILE A 256 11.14 7.64 -3.20
N GLN A 257 10.49 8.80 -3.39
CA GLN A 257 11.10 9.94 -4.06
C GLN A 257 12.34 10.43 -3.31
N SER A 258 12.27 10.55 -1.98
CA SER A 258 13.42 10.97 -1.15
C SER A 258 14.59 9.97 -1.25
N LEU A 259 14.29 8.66 -1.26
CA LEU A 259 15.31 7.61 -1.43
C LEU A 259 15.97 7.64 -2.82
N VAL A 260 15.20 7.90 -3.87
CA VAL A 260 15.72 8.02 -5.25
C VAL A 260 16.58 9.27 -5.40
N ASP A 261 16.11 10.40 -4.89
CA ASP A 261 16.81 11.68 -5.00
C ASP A 261 18.08 11.75 -4.16
N ALA A 262 18.13 11.02 -3.03
CA ALA A 262 19.24 10.98 -2.07
C ALA A 262 19.76 12.40 -1.65
N LYS A 263 18.84 13.37 -1.62
CA LYS A 263 19.16 14.77 -1.27
C LYS A 263 18.88 15.10 0.19
N GLU A 264 17.92 14.41 0.79
CA GLU A 264 17.55 14.62 2.17
C GLU A 264 18.46 13.84 3.09
N THR A 265 19.08 14.54 4.03
CA THR A 265 19.98 13.92 5.03
C THR A 265 19.22 13.24 6.17
N ASN A 266 17.94 13.55 6.36
CA ASN A 266 17.10 12.98 7.41
C ASN A 266 15.73 12.59 6.90
N ILE A 267 15.59 11.35 6.43
CA ILE A 267 14.29 10.75 6.02
C ILE A 267 13.63 9.94 7.14
N TYR A 268 14.22 9.90 8.33
CA TYR A 268 13.67 9.18 9.48
C TYR A 268 12.20 9.51 9.80
N PRO A 269 11.75 10.77 9.75
CA PRO A 269 10.33 11.09 9.94
C PRO A 269 9.41 10.42 8.90
N GLN A 270 9.87 10.21 7.67
CA GLN A 270 9.10 9.54 6.63
C GLN A 270 8.97 8.04 6.91
N PHE A 271 10.02 7.38 7.42
CA PHE A 271 9.92 6.01 7.91
C PHE A 271 8.88 5.88 9.02
N LEU A 272 8.87 6.81 9.99
CA LEU A 272 7.87 6.80 11.06
C LEU A 272 6.45 6.99 10.55
N GLN A 273 6.23 7.76 9.49
CA GLN A 273 4.92 7.91 8.87
C GLN A 273 4.43 6.57 8.29
N ILE A 274 5.31 5.79 7.65
CA ILE A 274 4.95 4.46 7.16
C ILE A 274 4.74 3.50 8.34
N LEU A 275 5.63 3.49 9.33
CA LEU A 275 5.53 2.63 10.50
C LEU A 275 4.18 2.76 11.23
N ASN A 276 3.58 3.96 11.22
CA ASN A 276 2.29 4.24 11.84
C ASN A 276 1.07 3.77 11.01
N ILE A 277 1.27 3.05 9.89
CA ILE A 277 0.18 2.48 9.10
C ILE A 277 -0.27 1.15 9.73
N GLY A 278 -1.54 1.07 10.12
CA GLY A 278 -2.10 -0.15 10.73
C GLY A 278 -1.43 -0.51 12.06
N SER A 279 -1.54 -1.75 12.46
CA SER A 279 -0.87 -2.29 13.66
C SER A 279 0.52 -2.86 13.36
N SER A 280 0.68 -3.54 12.22
CA SER A 280 1.94 -4.14 11.75
C SER A 280 2.23 -3.84 10.28
N SER A 281 1.21 -3.45 9.48
CA SER A 281 1.32 -3.27 8.03
C SER A 281 2.45 -2.33 7.63
N GLY A 282 2.60 -1.21 8.33
CA GLY A 282 3.69 -0.27 8.07
C GLY A 282 5.07 -0.88 8.32
N SER A 283 5.22 -1.66 9.41
CA SER A 283 6.46 -2.37 9.70
C SER A 283 6.76 -3.42 8.62
N ASP A 284 5.74 -4.19 8.20
CA ASP A 284 5.89 -5.22 7.18
C ASP A 284 6.26 -4.63 5.81
N MET A 285 5.67 -3.48 5.42
CA MET A 285 6.08 -2.73 4.23
C MET A 285 7.53 -2.24 4.33
N LEU A 286 7.96 -1.74 5.50
CA LEU A 286 9.34 -1.29 5.69
C LEU A 286 10.35 -2.45 5.67
N PHE A 287 9.98 -3.67 6.09
CA PHE A 287 10.80 -4.85 5.87
C PHE A 287 11.02 -5.11 4.37
N GLY A 288 9.96 -5.02 3.57
CA GLY A 288 10.06 -5.14 2.11
C GLY A 288 10.93 -4.04 1.50
N LEU A 289 10.75 -2.80 1.90
CA LEU A 289 11.56 -1.67 1.44
C LEU A 289 13.04 -1.82 1.84
N ARG A 290 13.31 -2.25 3.08
CA ARG A 290 14.68 -2.52 3.56
C ARG A 290 15.40 -3.52 2.66
N ASP A 291 14.71 -4.59 2.26
CA ASP A 291 15.28 -5.61 1.38
C ASP A 291 15.42 -5.13 -0.06
N ALA A 292 14.50 -4.27 -0.51
CA ALA A 292 14.65 -3.57 -1.79
C ALA A 292 15.94 -2.73 -1.83
N LEU A 293 16.23 -1.98 -0.78
CA LEU A 293 17.46 -1.20 -0.66
C LEU A 293 18.69 -2.11 -0.58
N TYR A 294 18.62 -3.23 0.14
CA TYR A 294 19.71 -4.21 0.20
C TYR A 294 20.05 -4.80 -1.19
N ILE A 295 19.03 -5.21 -1.94
CA ILE A 295 19.19 -5.72 -3.31
C ILE A 295 19.75 -4.62 -4.23
N THR A 296 19.30 -3.38 -4.06
CA THR A 296 19.80 -2.23 -4.81
C THR A 296 21.28 -1.97 -4.55
N HIS A 297 21.68 -1.99 -3.28
CA HIS A 297 23.08 -1.86 -2.88
C HIS A 297 23.94 -2.98 -3.48
N TYR A 298 23.47 -4.24 -3.40
CA TYR A 298 24.14 -5.38 -3.99
C TYR A 298 24.34 -5.22 -5.51
N PHE A 299 23.33 -4.73 -6.24
CA PHE A 299 23.48 -4.48 -7.68
C PHE A 299 24.49 -3.36 -7.97
N GLY A 300 24.56 -2.34 -7.11
CA GLY A 300 25.55 -1.28 -7.24
C GLY A 300 27.00 -1.76 -7.03
N GLU A 301 27.24 -2.57 -5.98
CA GLU A 301 28.56 -3.15 -5.71
C GLU A 301 29.03 -4.11 -6.82
N ASN A 302 28.10 -4.77 -7.49
CA ASN A 302 28.37 -5.75 -8.55
C ASN A 302 28.03 -5.18 -9.95
N TYR A 303 27.98 -3.86 -10.08
CA TYR A 303 27.72 -3.21 -11.37
C TYR A 303 28.93 -3.42 -12.28
N VAL A 304 28.71 -4.20 -13.34
CA VAL A 304 29.71 -4.40 -14.40
C VAL A 304 29.25 -3.59 -15.60
N ASP A 305 30.08 -2.66 -16.06
CA ASP A 305 29.87 -1.85 -17.26
C ASP A 305 29.77 -2.71 -18.55
#